data_75d836ca9831464fc291e4b76db036b6
#
_entry.id   75d836ca9831464fc291e4b76db036b6
#
_cell.length_a   1.000
_cell.length_b   1.000
_cell.length_c   1.000
_cell.angle_alpha   90.00
_cell.angle_beta   90.00
_cell.angle_gamma   90.00
#
_symmetry.space_group_name_H-M   'P 1'
#
loop_
_entity.id
_entity.type
_entity.pdbx_description
1 polymer ?
#
loop_
_entity_poly.entity_id
_entity_poly.type
_entity_poly.pdbx_seq_one_letter_code
_entity_poly.pdbx_strand_id
1 'polypeptide(L)'
;MLFFNRIKIYHSIFFLLILSVSCRNDVPSKSSAYITNVFDYVYGPGQHAQIAKKSDISNFIGEPTDNKNFLYLGGFGGYVVAGFDHNVVNTEGFDFEVIALKGASPEPGIVYVMSDTNGDGLPNETWYELKGNQFANSKRNYWVRYYKAVSDSTNIKWKDSEGNKGELKSGFGSNYTSTWWWPATSADSITLQGTRLPNSFDDRSSNGTQYWIVPPERFTWGYAKNLYGTDYDSDLGANKFDISNAVDSTGNNVNLPNIRFIKIQTAVFQQAGWLNEVSTEIRGAKDLRN
;
A
#
# COMPACT_ATOMS: atom_id res chain seq x y z
N MET A 1 -81.99 -2.61 -60.61
CA MET A 1 -81.57 -2.95 -59.26
C MET A 1 -80.04 -2.84 -59.25
N LEU A 2 -79.50 -1.68 -58.88
CA LEU A 2 -78.12 -1.34 -59.01
C LEU A 2 -77.44 -1.47 -57.62
N PHE A 3 -76.49 -2.38 -57.53
CA PHE A 3 -75.64 -2.52 -56.31
C PHE A 3 -74.38 -1.59 -56.41
N PHE A 4 -74.29 -0.63 -55.53
CA PHE A 4 -73.13 0.19 -55.35
C PHE A 4 -72.12 -0.50 -54.42
N ASN A 5 -70.97 -0.90 -54.94
CA ASN A 5 -69.79 -1.34 -54.15
C ASN A 5 -69.04 -0.12 -53.59
N ARG A 6 -68.96 -0.02 -52.27
CA ARG A 6 -68.12 0.98 -51.60
C ARG A 6 -66.68 0.45 -51.42
N ILE A 7 -65.72 1.05 -52.08
CA ILE A 7 -64.27 0.81 -51.89
C ILE A 7 -63.87 1.56 -50.66
N LYS A 8 -63.39 0.83 -49.62
CA LYS A 8 -62.74 1.41 -48.44
C LYS A 8 -61.23 1.59 -48.73
N ILE A 9 -60.77 2.85 -48.79
CA ILE A 9 -59.37 3.19 -48.91
C ILE A 9 -58.77 3.23 -47.51
N TYR A 10 -57.86 2.30 -47.19
CA TYR A 10 -57.05 2.34 -45.95
C TYR A 10 -55.83 3.20 -46.17
N HIS A 11 -55.72 4.32 -45.48
CA HIS A 11 -54.50 5.11 -45.43
C HIS A 11 -53.59 4.50 -44.38
N SER A 12 -52.54 3.80 -44.79
CA SER A 12 -51.44 3.38 -43.93
C SER A 12 -50.50 4.56 -43.66
N ILE A 13 -50.56 5.11 -42.45
CA ILE A 13 -49.61 6.12 -42.02
C ILE A 13 -48.34 5.38 -41.58
N PHE A 14 -47.29 5.51 -42.38
CA PHE A 14 -45.95 4.98 -42.05
C PHE A 14 -45.28 5.97 -41.11
N PHE A 15 -45.18 5.65 -39.80
CA PHE A 15 -44.44 6.41 -38.83
C PHE A 15 -42.95 6.09 -38.98
N LEU A 16 -42.19 6.99 -39.60
CA LEU A 16 -40.72 6.89 -39.72
C LEU A 16 -40.13 7.26 -38.36
N LEU A 17 -39.72 6.29 -37.54
CA LEU A 17 -39.01 6.49 -36.30
C LEU A 17 -37.53 6.87 -36.64
N ILE A 18 -37.22 8.16 -36.61
CA ILE A 18 -35.84 8.64 -36.70
C ILE A 18 -35.15 8.38 -35.37
N LEU A 19 -34.40 7.28 -35.26
CA LEU A 19 -33.44 7.04 -34.16
C LEU A 19 -32.28 8.01 -34.30
N SER A 20 -32.31 9.13 -33.59
CA SER A 20 -31.16 9.98 -33.41
C SER A 20 -30.14 9.25 -32.52
N VAL A 21 -29.17 8.60 -33.13
CA VAL A 21 -27.95 8.15 -32.43
C VAL A 21 -27.18 9.40 -32.03
N SER A 22 -27.35 9.85 -30.80
CA SER A 22 -26.50 10.85 -30.21
C SER A 22 -25.14 10.18 -29.95
N CYS A 23 -24.18 10.34 -30.85
CA CYS A 23 -22.78 10.12 -30.52
C CYS A 23 -22.38 11.15 -29.46
N ARG A 24 -22.43 10.77 -28.19
CA ARG A 24 -21.67 11.50 -27.17
C ARG A 24 -20.20 11.29 -27.53
N ASN A 25 -19.54 12.33 -27.95
CA ASN A 25 -18.09 12.39 -27.92
C ASN A 25 -17.70 12.49 -26.44
N ASP A 26 -17.62 11.35 -25.75
CA ASP A 26 -17.00 11.30 -24.45
C ASP A 26 -15.52 11.61 -24.70
N VAL A 27 -15.13 12.86 -24.42
CA VAL A 27 -13.72 13.21 -24.31
C VAL A 27 -13.18 12.32 -23.21
N PRO A 28 -12.18 11.45 -23.48
CA PRO A 28 -11.62 10.60 -22.44
C PRO A 28 -11.23 11.51 -21.27
N SER A 29 -11.74 11.25 -20.07
CA SER A 29 -11.30 11.96 -18.89
C SER A 29 -9.80 11.73 -18.77
N LYS A 30 -9.02 12.81 -18.57
CA LYS A 30 -7.58 12.67 -18.32
C LYS A 30 -7.41 11.74 -17.12
N SER A 31 -6.52 10.73 -17.23
CA SER A 31 -6.17 9.85 -16.13
C SER A 31 -5.62 10.65 -14.95
N SER A 32 -5.84 10.15 -13.74
CA SER A 32 -5.29 10.75 -12.53
C SER A 32 -3.81 10.36 -12.39
N ALA A 33 -2.93 11.32 -12.12
CA ALA A 33 -1.54 10.99 -11.79
C ALA A 33 -1.43 10.17 -10.48
N TYR A 34 -2.45 10.19 -9.63
CA TYR A 34 -2.43 9.58 -8.29
C TYR A 34 -3.23 8.28 -8.26
N ILE A 35 -3.02 7.50 -7.20
CA ILE A 35 -3.85 6.33 -6.87
C ILE A 35 -5.32 6.69 -6.89
N THR A 36 -6.13 5.86 -7.54
CA THR A 36 -7.59 6.06 -7.66
C THR A 36 -8.39 5.03 -6.87
N ASN A 37 -7.80 3.86 -6.57
CA ASN A 37 -8.48 2.77 -5.87
C ASN A 37 -7.59 2.12 -4.81
N VAL A 38 -8.20 1.71 -3.70
CA VAL A 38 -7.63 0.79 -2.72
C VAL A 38 -8.43 -0.50 -2.77
N PHE A 39 -7.76 -1.63 -2.99
CA PHE A 39 -8.36 -2.95 -3.15
C PHE A 39 -8.32 -3.76 -1.86
N ASP A 40 -7.27 -3.59 -1.07
CA ASP A 40 -7.09 -4.31 0.19
C ASP A 40 -6.24 -3.49 1.17
N TYR A 41 -6.55 -3.60 2.45
CA TYR A 41 -5.82 -2.95 3.51
C TYR A 41 -5.89 -3.75 4.79
N VAL A 42 -4.73 -4.18 5.26
CA VAL A 42 -4.58 -4.90 6.53
C VAL A 42 -3.44 -4.26 7.31
N TYR A 43 -3.71 -3.69 8.46
CA TYR A 43 -2.66 -3.17 9.30
C TYR A 43 -2.09 -4.24 10.24
N GLY A 44 -0.77 -4.20 10.47
CA GLY A 44 -0.09 -5.11 11.38
C GLY A 44 -0.39 -4.81 12.84
N PRO A 45 -0.41 -5.81 13.73
CA PRO A 45 -0.54 -5.58 15.16
C PRO A 45 0.59 -4.71 15.71
N GLY A 46 0.21 -3.75 16.57
CA GLY A 46 1.15 -2.83 17.20
C GLY A 46 0.45 -1.98 18.26
N GLN A 47 1.22 -1.30 19.10
CA GLN A 47 0.63 -0.53 20.19
C GLN A 47 -0.11 0.74 19.73
N HIS A 48 0.19 1.22 18.53
CA HIS A 48 -0.48 2.38 17.93
C HIS A 48 -1.62 2.02 16.98
N ALA A 49 -2.05 0.79 16.99
CA ALA A 49 -3.10 0.28 16.13
C ALA A 49 -4.45 1.02 16.24
N GLN A 50 -4.69 1.73 17.35
CA GLN A 50 -5.84 2.64 17.43
C GLN A 50 -5.79 3.77 16.39
N ILE A 51 -4.58 4.17 15.95
CA ILE A 51 -4.40 5.13 14.85
C ILE A 51 -4.88 4.47 13.55
N ALA A 52 -4.51 3.21 13.33
CA ALA A 52 -4.99 2.44 12.18
C ALA A 52 -6.51 2.29 12.14
N LYS A 53 -7.15 2.05 13.29
CA LYS A 53 -8.63 2.01 13.38
C LYS A 53 -9.30 3.31 12.94
N LYS A 54 -8.62 4.43 13.11
CA LYS A 54 -9.08 5.77 12.71
C LYS A 54 -8.58 6.17 11.32
N SER A 55 -7.67 5.40 10.74
CA SER A 55 -7.17 5.66 9.39
C SER A 55 -8.28 5.40 8.40
N ASP A 56 -8.44 6.36 7.51
CA ASP A 56 -9.34 6.24 6.38
C ASP A 56 -8.54 5.90 5.13
N ILE A 57 -8.90 4.83 4.43
CA ILE A 57 -8.26 4.45 3.16
C ILE A 57 -8.36 5.55 2.12
N SER A 58 -9.36 6.44 2.21
CA SER A 58 -9.48 7.62 1.36
C SER A 58 -8.29 8.58 1.49
N ASN A 59 -7.54 8.54 2.62
CA ASN A 59 -6.32 9.32 2.80
C ASN A 59 -5.19 8.90 1.85
N PHE A 60 -5.30 7.73 1.22
CA PHE A 60 -4.32 7.22 0.27
C PHE A 60 -4.74 7.40 -1.19
N ILE A 61 -5.97 7.88 -1.43
CA ILE A 61 -6.55 8.08 -2.76
C ILE A 61 -6.44 9.56 -3.16
N GLY A 62 -5.99 9.80 -4.40
CA GLY A 62 -5.85 11.14 -4.95
C GLY A 62 -4.60 11.87 -4.46
N GLU A 63 -4.56 13.17 -4.69
CA GLU A 63 -3.44 14.04 -4.31
C GLU A 63 -3.44 14.27 -2.79
N PRO A 64 -2.32 13.99 -2.10
CA PRO A 64 -2.21 14.25 -0.66
C PRO A 64 -2.19 15.74 -0.36
N THR A 65 -3.18 16.24 0.37
CA THR A 65 -3.35 17.67 0.67
C THR A 65 -2.85 18.09 2.05
N ASP A 66 -2.80 17.18 3.03
CA ASP A 66 -2.40 17.46 4.41
C ASP A 66 -1.46 16.37 4.94
N ASN A 67 -0.35 16.78 5.58
CA ASN A 67 0.60 15.84 6.21
C ASN A 67 -0.01 15.06 7.40
N LYS A 68 -1.14 15.49 7.94
CA LYS A 68 -1.85 14.80 9.03
C LYS A 68 -2.75 13.66 8.55
N ASN A 69 -3.08 13.66 7.25
CA ASN A 69 -3.91 12.64 6.63
C ASN A 69 -3.00 11.55 6.05
N PHE A 70 -2.86 10.44 6.73
CA PHE A 70 -2.05 9.31 6.31
C PHE A 70 -2.76 7.99 6.61
N LEU A 71 -2.35 6.97 5.88
CA LEU A 71 -2.72 5.59 6.11
C LEU A 71 -1.62 4.91 6.93
N TYR A 72 -1.98 4.33 8.05
CA TYR A 72 -1.09 3.67 9.00
C TYR A 72 -1.06 2.17 8.73
N LEU A 73 0.10 1.62 8.33
CA LEU A 73 0.20 0.19 8.00
C LEU A 73 0.47 -0.68 9.23
N GLY A 74 0.79 -0.10 10.38
CA GLY A 74 1.07 -0.84 11.60
C GLY A 74 2.36 -1.62 11.56
N GLY A 75 2.51 -2.60 12.47
CA GLY A 75 3.69 -3.44 12.59
C GLY A 75 3.95 -4.32 11.37
N PHE A 76 5.01 -5.13 11.45
CA PHE A 76 5.49 -5.98 10.35
C PHE A 76 4.38 -6.74 9.65
N GLY A 77 4.41 -6.65 8.33
CA GLY A 77 3.51 -7.35 7.44
C GLY A 77 2.20 -6.62 7.14
N GLY A 78 1.88 -5.54 7.86
CA GLY A 78 0.75 -4.69 7.52
C GLY A 78 0.92 -4.02 6.16
N TYR A 79 -0.13 -3.94 5.36
CA TYR A 79 -0.02 -3.53 3.96
C TYR A 79 -1.27 -2.83 3.42
N VAL A 80 -1.09 -2.18 2.29
CA VAL A 80 -2.16 -1.71 1.41
C VAL A 80 -1.91 -2.20 -0.01
N VAL A 81 -2.99 -2.54 -0.72
CA VAL A 81 -3.01 -2.81 -2.17
C VAL A 81 -3.83 -1.72 -2.84
N ALA A 82 -3.22 -1.04 -3.79
CA ALA A 82 -3.84 0.08 -4.47
C ALA A 82 -3.52 0.09 -5.98
N GLY A 83 -4.27 0.86 -6.75
CA GLY A 83 -4.11 0.93 -8.20
C GLY A 83 -4.33 2.32 -8.77
N PHE A 84 -3.66 2.53 -9.91
CA PHE A 84 -3.90 3.65 -10.80
C PHE A 84 -5.07 3.34 -11.76
N ASP A 85 -5.69 4.35 -12.34
CA ASP A 85 -6.73 4.18 -13.37
C ASP A 85 -6.13 3.89 -14.76
N HIS A 86 -4.80 3.89 -14.86
CA HIS A 86 -4.02 3.66 -16.08
C HIS A 86 -2.77 2.83 -15.79
N ASN A 87 -2.04 2.46 -16.85
CA ASN A 87 -0.74 1.80 -16.71
C ASN A 87 0.37 2.84 -16.53
N VAL A 88 1.13 2.73 -15.45
CA VAL A 88 2.39 3.46 -15.25
C VAL A 88 3.46 2.76 -16.08
N VAL A 89 4.01 3.46 -17.08
CA VAL A 89 4.96 2.90 -18.04
C VAL A 89 6.35 2.86 -17.43
N ASN A 90 7.04 1.72 -17.59
CA ASN A 90 8.45 1.58 -17.24
C ASN A 90 9.31 2.32 -18.28
N THR A 91 10.06 3.31 -17.81
CA THR A 91 10.93 4.16 -18.62
C THR A 91 12.36 4.17 -18.07
N GLU A 92 13.24 4.95 -18.64
CA GLU A 92 14.54 5.20 -18.03
C GLU A 92 14.40 6.06 -16.79
N GLY A 93 14.91 5.59 -15.66
CA GLY A 93 14.89 6.27 -14.36
C GLY A 93 13.63 5.98 -13.54
N PHE A 94 13.22 6.94 -12.72
CA PHE A 94 12.09 6.76 -11.83
C PHE A 94 10.76 6.92 -12.57
N ASP A 95 9.82 6.01 -12.30
CA ASP A 95 8.51 5.97 -12.96
C ASP A 95 7.38 6.47 -12.05
N PHE A 96 7.44 6.16 -10.77
CA PHE A 96 6.44 6.59 -9.80
C PHE A 96 7.08 6.91 -8.43
N GLU A 97 6.29 7.50 -7.56
CA GLU A 97 6.70 7.79 -6.17
C GLU A 97 5.64 7.36 -5.16
N VAL A 98 6.10 7.02 -3.96
CA VAL A 98 5.24 6.79 -2.78
C VAL A 98 5.46 7.94 -1.82
N ILE A 99 4.37 8.63 -1.49
CA ILE A 99 4.36 9.80 -0.61
C ILE A 99 4.03 9.32 0.80
N ALA A 100 4.88 9.65 1.76
CA ALA A 100 4.78 9.22 3.14
C ALA A 100 4.59 10.39 4.12
N LEU A 101 4.38 10.09 5.39
CA LEU A 101 4.32 11.07 6.46
C LEU A 101 5.69 11.76 6.61
N LYS A 102 5.71 13.09 6.52
CA LYS A 102 6.93 13.89 6.69
C LYS A 102 7.31 14.06 8.16
N GLY A 103 8.61 14.17 8.43
CA GLY A 103 9.13 14.59 9.73
C GLY A 103 9.07 13.53 10.84
N ALA A 104 8.71 12.30 10.52
CA ALA A 104 8.80 11.17 11.42
C ALA A 104 10.11 10.40 11.19
N SER A 105 10.39 9.39 12.03
CA SER A 105 11.54 8.50 11.84
C SER A 105 11.45 7.72 10.52
N PRO A 106 12.58 7.34 9.91
CA PRO A 106 12.58 6.40 8.79
C PRO A 106 12.04 5.04 9.23
N GLU A 107 10.99 4.59 8.58
CA GLU A 107 10.34 3.30 8.87
C GLU A 107 10.06 2.59 7.55
N PRO A 108 11.12 1.99 6.96
CA PRO A 108 11.09 1.57 5.57
C PRO A 108 10.07 0.46 5.31
N GLY A 109 9.28 0.67 4.26
CA GLY A 109 8.35 -0.29 3.70
C GLY A 109 8.81 -0.82 2.35
N ILE A 110 8.58 -2.11 2.10
CA ILE A 110 8.77 -2.73 0.79
C ILE A 110 7.63 -2.34 -0.13
N VAL A 111 7.96 -2.11 -1.39
CA VAL A 111 7.01 -1.87 -2.47
C VAL A 111 7.02 -3.06 -3.42
N TYR A 112 5.84 -3.59 -3.70
CA TYR A 112 5.59 -4.59 -4.74
C TYR A 112 4.77 -3.96 -5.84
N VAL A 113 4.96 -4.45 -7.05
CA VAL A 113 4.27 -3.97 -8.25
C VAL A 113 3.63 -5.13 -9.02
N MET A 114 2.57 -4.84 -9.78
CA MET A 114 1.88 -5.80 -10.61
C MET A 114 1.35 -5.12 -11.87
N SER A 115 1.51 -5.79 -13.01
CA SER A 115 0.86 -5.41 -14.28
C SER A 115 -0.56 -5.97 -14.33
N ASP A 116 -1.47 -5.25 -14.95
CA ASP A 116 -2.81 -5.74 -15.30
C ASP A 116 -2.73 -6.39 -16.69
N THR A 117 -2.32 -7.66 -16.72
CA THR A 117 -2.05 -8.36 -18.00
C THR A 117 -3.32 -8.90 -18.65
N ASN A 118 -4.36 -9.16 -17.87
CA ASN A 118 -5.65 -9.63 -18.36
C ASN A 118 -6.63 -8.48 -18.67
N GLY A 119 -6.32 -7.24 -18.21
CA GLY A 119 -7.10 -6.03 -18.48
C GLY A 119 -8.40 -5.93 -17.69
N ASP A 120 -8.55 -6.70 -16.60
CA ASP A 120 -9.80 -6.70 -15.82
C ASP A 120 -9.83 -5.60 -14.73
N GLY A 121 -8.72 -4.89 -14.52
CA GLY A 121 -8.63 -3.81 -13.54
C GLY A 121 -8.56 -4.30 -12.09
N LEU A 122 -8.23 -5.58 -11.85
CA LEU A 122 -8.13 -6.19 -10.54
C LEU A 122 -6.70 -6.67 -10.24
N PRO A 123 -6.20 -6.56 -8.99
CA PRO A 123 -4.85 -6.99 -8.63
C PRO A 123 -4.78 -8.52 -8.37
N ASN A 124 -5.01 -9.33 -9.40
CA ASN A 124 -5.12 -10.78 -9.32
C ASN A 124 -4.03 -11.55 -10.07
N GLU A 125 -2.98 -10.86 -10.57
CA GLU A 125 -1.83 -11.46 -11.21
C GLU A 125 -0.65 -11.63 -10.24
N THR A 126 0.57 -11.76 -10.81
CA THR A 126 1.79 -11.97 -10.03
C THR A 126 2.35 -10.66 -9.50
N TRP A 127 2.62 -10.60 -8.19
CA TRP A 127 3.36 -9.53 -7.53
C TRP A 127 4.86 -9.71 -7.70
N TYR A 128 5.54 -8.60 -8.00
CA TYR A 128 7.00 -8.51 -8.06
C TYR A 128 7.50 -7.49 -7.05
N GLU A 129 8.52 -7.85 -6.28
CA GLU A 129 9.15 -6.94 -5.33
C GLU A 129 10.06 -5.96 -6.06
N LEU A 130 10.01 -4.68 -5.70
CA LEU A 130 11.05 -3.72 -6.10
C LEU A 130 12.19 -3.82 -5.10
N LYS A 131 13.37 -4.27 -5.57
CA LYS A 131 14.55 -4.38 -4.71
C LYS A 131 15.09 -3.01 -4.32
N GLY A 132 15.61 -2.93 -3.10
CA GLY A 132 16.37 -1.80 -2.60
C GLY A 132 17.79 -2.21 -2.19
N ASN A 133 18.56 -1.29 -1.59
CA ASN A 133 19.95 -1.54 -1.23
C ASN A 133 20.15 -2.69 -0.22
N GLN A 134 19.16 -3.04 0.59
CA GLN A 134 19.22 -4.15 1.55
C GLN A 134 18.67 -5.47 0.99
N PHE A 135 18.40 -5.56 -0.31
CA PHE A 135 17.82 -6.76 -0.91
C PHE A 135 18.58 -8.04 -0.59
N ALA A 136 19.93 -8.01 -0.65
CA ALA A 136 20.77 -9.16 -0.33
C ALA A 136 20.76 -9.55 1.17
N ASN A 137 20.42 -8.62 2.05
CA ASN A 137 20.37 -8.79 3.50
C ASN A 137 18.95 -9.00 4.02
N SER A 138 17.95 -8.99 3.13
CA SER A 138 16.55 -9.20 3.47
C SER A 138 16.17 -10.68 3.52
N LYS A 139 15.10 -10.99 4.24
CA LYS A 139 14.53 -12.34 4.32
C LYS A 139 13.22 -12.36 3.57
N ARG A 140 13.23 -12.90 2.35
CA ARG A 140 12.02 -13.05 1.54
C ARG A 140 11.17 -14.23 2.01
N ASN A 141 9.88 -14.17 1.71
CA ASN A 141 8.90 -15.18 2.14
C ASN A 141 8.86 -15.36 3.68
N TYR A 142 9.30 -14.34 4.41
CA TYR A 142 9.23 -14.35 5.86
C TYR A 142 7.80 -14.09 6.31
N TRP A 143 7.33 -14.83 7.32
CA TRP A 143 6.00 -14.64 7.87
C TRP A 143 6.05 -14.55 9.39
N VAL A 144 5.09 -13.80 9.94
CA VAL A 144 4.83 -13.72 11.38
C VAL A 144 3.37 -14.07 11.61
N ARG A 145 3.13 -15.05 12.48
CA ARG A 145 1.81 -15.34 13.02
C ARG A 145 1.65 -14.66 14.36
N TYR A 146 0.72 -13.75 14.42
CA TYR A 146 0.31 -13.06 15.64
C TYR A 146 -0.89 -13.76 16.26
N TYR A 147 -0.96 -13.79 17.58
CA TYR A 147 -2.05 -14.39 18.33
C TYR A 147 -2.80 -13.29 19.08
N LYS A 148 -4.12 -13.30 18.95
CA LYS A 148 -5.00 -12.32 19.57
C LYS A 148 -4.75 -12.27 21.08
N ALA A 149 -4.55 -11.07 21.61
CA ALA A 149 -4.42 -10.87 23.04
C ALA A 149 -5.77 -11.18 23.75
N VAL A 150 -5.70 -11.76 24.91
CA VAL A 150 -6.90 -12.11 25.69
C VAL A 150 -7.59 -10.89 26.31
N SER A 151 -6.85 -9.77 26.43
CA SER A 151 -7.36 -8.48 26.88
C SER A 151 -6.45 -7.35 26.38
N ASP A 152 -6.92 -6.11 26.46
CA ASP A 152 -6.15 -4.92 26.06
C ASP A 152 -4.89 -4.68 26.92
N SER A 153 -4.77 -5.35 28.07
CA SER A 153 -3.62 -5.26 28.98
C SER A 153 -2.57 -6.37 28.75
N THR A 154 -2.81 -7.30 27.84
CA THR A 154 -1.89 -8.42 27.58
C THR A 154 -1.07 -8.20 26.31
N ASN A 155 0.17 -8.71 26.31
CA ASN A 155 1.03 -8.64 25.12
C ASN A 155 0.49 -9.52 23.99
N ILE A 156 0.74 -9.10 22.74
CA ILE A 156 0.43 -9.90 21.56
C ILE A 156 1.56 -10.90 21.35
N LYS A 157 1.27 -12.18 21.52
CA LYS A 157 2.22 -13.25 21.23
C LYS A 157 2.39 -13.43 19.73
N TRP A 158 3.59 -13.84 19.34
CA TRP A 158 3.88 -14.15 17.95
C TRP A 158 4.82 -15.35 17.81
N LYS A 159 4.81 -15.95 16.62
CA LYS A 159 5.85 -16.85 16.11
C LYS A 159 6.14 -16.52 14.66
N ASP A 160 7.36 -16.85 14.20
CA ASP A 160 7.79 -16.56 12.83
C ASP A 160 8.14 -17.83 12.02
N SER A 161 8.47 -17.61 10.75
CA SER A 161 8.86 -18.67 9.80
C SER A 161 10.17 -19.37 10.17
N GLU A 162 10.99 -18.80 11.05
CA GLU A 162 12.26 -19.35 11.51
C GLU A 162 12.14 -20.12 12.83
N GLY A 163 10.90 -20.22 13.36
CA GLY A 163 10.63 -20.91 14.62
C GLY A 163 10.83 -20.06 15.87
N ASN A 164 11.17 -18.79 15.73
CA ASN A 164 11.27 -17.88 16.86
C ASN A 164 9.86 -17.55 17.41
N LYS A 165 9.82 -17.26 18.70
CA LYS A 165 8.60 -16.88 19.42
C LYS A 165 8.90 -15.67 20.31
N GLY A 166 7.90 -14.85 20.54
CA GLY A 166 8.02 -13.71 21.43
C GLY A 166 6.70 -13.02 21.67
N GLU A 167 6.79 -11.83 22.22
CA GLU A 167 5.65 -10.99 22.52
C GLU A 167 5.94 -9.57 22.04
N LEU A 168 4.97 -8.92 21.43
CA LEU A 168 4.97 -7.47 21.25
C LEU A 168 4.57 -6.87 22.60
N LYS A 169 5.47 -6.08 23.15
CA LYS A 169 5.27 -5.41 24.45
C LYS A 169 4.80 -3.98 24.19
N SER A 170 3.95 -3.47 25.08
CA SER A 170 3.64 -2.03 25.07
C SER A 170 4.91 -1.23 25.30
N GLY A 171 4.99 -0.03 24.71
CA GLY A 171 6.09 0.89 24.92
C GLY A 171 6.02 1.59 26.29
N PHE A 172 6.65 2.76 26.35
CA PHE A 172 6.77 3.50 27.60
C PHE A 172 5.45 3.94 28.18
N GLY A 173 5.27 3.56 29.46
CA GLY A 173 4.20 4.02 30.31
C GLY A 173 2.91 3.22 30.23
N SER A 174 2.24 3.10 31.35
CA SER A 174 0.98 2.40 31.54
C SER A 174 -0.18 2.94 30.68
N ASN A 175 -0.01 4.09 30.07
CA ASN A 175 -1.06 4.75 29.30
C ASN A 175 -1.33 4.11 27.93
N TYR A 176 -0.47 3.19 27.49
CA TYR A 176 -0.60 2.54 26.16
C TYR A 176 -1.13 1.12 26.25
N THR A 177 -1.37 0.57 27.42
CA THR A 177 -1.85 -0.81 27.61
C THR A 177 -3.25 -1.04 27.05
N SER A 178 -4.07 -0.01 26.98
CA SER A 178 -5.44 -0.06 26.43
C SER A 178 -5.49 0.11 24.91
N THR A 179 -4.34 0.21 24.24
CA THR A 179 -4.26 0.51 22.81
C THR A 179 -3.92 -0.70 21.94
N TRP A 180 -3.74 -1.88 22.55
CA TRP A 180 -3.56 -3.10 21.80
C TRP A 180 -4.71 -3.32 20.86
N TRP A 181 -4.34 -3.57 19.65
CA TRP A 181 -5.28 -3.68 18.59
C TRP A 181 -5.18 -5.04 17.89
N TRP A 182 -6.32 -5.49 17.47
CA TRP A 182 -6.49 -6.66 16.66
C TRP A 182 -7.32 -6.32 15.41
N PRO A 183 -6.95 -6.81 14.20
CA PRO A 183 -7.75 -6.59 13.00
C PRO A 183 -9.22 -6.93 13.22
N ALA A 184 -10.13 -6.28 12.49
CA ALA A 184 -11.55 -6.57 12.53
C ALA A 184 -11.85 -7.96 11.94
N THR A 185 -11.42 -8.99 12.65
CA THR A 185 -11.61 -10.41 12.31
C THR A 185 -11.98 -11.19 13.56
N SER A 186 -12.78 -12.23 13.40
CA SER A 186 -13.11 -13.19 14.47
C SER A 186 -11.98 -14.18 14.75
N ALA A 187 -10.94 -14.24 13.91
CA ALA A 187 -9.85 -15.19 14.04
C ALA A 187 -9.00 -14.91 15.29
N ASP A 188 -8.59 -15.96 15.99
CA ASP A 188 -7.70 -15.88 17.14
C ASP A 188 -6.22 -15.73 16.75
N SER A 189 -5.90 -15.82 15.48
CA SER A 189 -4.56 -15.56 14.94
C SER A 189 -4.63 -15.03 13.52
N ILE A 190 -3.66 -14.19 13.16
CA ILE A 190 -3.42 -13.77 11.78
C ILE A 190 -1.99 -14.07 11.40
N THR A 191 -1.77 -14.38 10.13
CA THR A 191 -0.42 -14.57 9.59
C THR A 191 -0.20 -13.52 8.51
N LEU A 192 0.81 -12.67 8.69
CA LEU A 192 1.25 -11.69 7.72
C LEU A 192 2.59 -12.13 7.13
N GLN A 193 2.70 -12.06 5.80
CA GLN A 193 3.86 -12.54 5.06
C GLN A 193 4.38 -11.45 4.13
N GLY A 194 5.71 -11.41 3.95
CA GLY A 194 6.38 -10.50 3.04
C GLY A 194 7.89 -10.63 3.11
N THR A 195 8.59 -9.60 2.67
CA THR A 195 10.04 -9.49 2.84
C THR A 195 10.33 -8.76 4.14
N ARG A 196 11.13 -9.40 5.00
CA ARG A 196 11.65 -8.78 6.23
C ARG A 196 12.98 -8.11 5.94
N LEU A 197 13.05 -6.81 6.17
CA LEU A 197 14.27 -6.01 6.16
C LEU A 197 15.08 -6.21 7.45
N PRO A 198 16.40 -5.91 7.44
CA PRO A 198 17.16 -5.75 8.67
C PRO A 198 16.52 -4.72 9.61
N ASN A 199 16.81 -4.80 10.89
CA ASN A 199 16.38 -3.82 11.87
C ASN A 199 16.80 -2.41 11.44
N SER A 200 15.86 -1.45 11.52
CA SER A 200 16.14 -0.06 11.12
C SER A 200 16.82 0.74 12.22
N PHE A 201 16.45 0.52 13.47
CA PHE A 201 16.99 1.28 14.61
C PHE A 201 18.13 0.57 15.31
N ASP A 202 19.14 1.36 15.71
CA ASP A 202 20.14 0.98 16.70
C ASP A 202 19.78 1.59 18.04
N ASP A 203 19.79 0.75 19.08
CA ASP A 203 19.65 1.21 20.45
C ASP A 203 20.99 1.74 20.96
N ARG A 204 21.06 3.02 21.23
CA ARG A 204 22.20 3.71 21.84
C ARG A 204 21.87 4.27 23.20
N SER A 205 20.83 3.74 23.82
CA SER A 205 20.40 4.17 25.16
C SER A 205 21.48 3.90 26.20
N SER A 206 21.62 4.81 27.13
CA SER A 206 22.60 4.69 28.23
C SER A 206 22.09 5.40 29.48
N ASN A 207 22.46 4.89 30.66
CA ASN A 207 22.19 5.51 31.96
C ASN A 207 20.71 5.93 32.16
N GLY A 208 19.78 5.09 31.72
CA GLY A 208 18.33 5.37 31.86
C GLY A 208 17.78 6.37 30.82
N THR A 209 18.63 6.92 29.97
CA THR A 209 18.21 7.80 28.87
C THR A 209 18.06 6.97 27.61
N GLN A 210 16.89 7.02 27.01
CA GLN A 210 16.64 6.35 25.74
C GLN A 210 17.19 7.17 24.57
N TYR A 211 17.91 6.49 23.70
CA TYR A 211 18.44 7.06 22.49
C TYR A 211 18.47 6.02 21.38
N TRP A 212 17.61 6.21 20.38
CA TRP A 212 17.51 5.37 19.21
C TRP A 212 17.87 6.16 17.96
N ILE A 213 18.65 5.56 17.08
CA ILE A 213 19.01 6.15 15.79
C ILE A 213 18.70 5.17 14.65
N VAL A 214 18.36 5.71 13.50
CA VAL A 214 18.41 4.98 12.23
C VAL A 214 19.65 5.47 11.49
N PRO A 215 20.71 4.61 11.32
CA PRO A 215 21.89 5.01 10.57
C PRO A 215 21.52 5.40 9.13
N PRO A 216 21.93 6.60 8.64
CA PRO A 216 21.53 7.06 7.30
C PRO A 216 22.00 6.14 6.16
N GLU A 217 23.13 5.46 6.37
CA GLU A 217 23.72 4.52 5.40
C GLU A 217 23.01 3.17 5.33
N ARG A 218 22.09 2.87 6.26
CA ARG A 218 21.41 1.56 6.32
C ARG A 218 20.44 1.36 5.17
N PHE A 219 19.61 2.36 4.90
CA PHE A 219 18.64 2.32 3.82
C PHE A 219 18.89 3.50 2.88
N THR A 220 19.58 3.26 1.76
CA THR A 220 20.04 4.32 0.85
C THR A 220 19.16 4.50 -0.37
N TRP A 221 18.30 3.52 -0.71
CA TRP A 221 17.32 3.62 -1.80
C TRP A 221 16.37 2.42 -1.82
N GLY A 222 15.20 2.59 -2.47
CA GLY A 222 14.27 1.53 -2.85
C GLY A 222 13.23 1.18 -1.79
N TYR A 223 12.94 2.06 -0.83
CA TYR A 223 11.96 1.83 0.24
C TYR A 223 11.03 3.02 0.41
N ALA A 224 9.75 2.74 0.61
CA ALA A 224 8.80 3.76 1.05
C ALA A 224 9.13 4.22 2.48
N LYS A 225 8.84 5.50 2.79
CA LYS A 225 9.12 6.10 4.11
C LYS A 225 10.58 6.00 4.54
N ASN A 226 11.48 6.11 3.59
CA ASN A 226 12.93 6.14 3.80
C ASN A 226 13.46 7.58 3.66
N LEU A 227 13.66 8.27 4.78
CA LEU A 227 14.01 9.70 4.80
C LEU A 227 15.48 9.99 4.41
N TYR A 228 16.32 8.96 4.26
CA TYR A 228 17.73 9.09 3.95
C TYR A 228 18.10 8.58 2.55
N GLY A 229 17.09 8.13 1.79
CA GLY A 229 17.32 7.57 0.46
C GLY A 229 17.81 8.61 -0.53
N THR A 230 18.64 8.18 -1.49
CA THR A 230 19.01 9.01 -2.65
C THR A 230 17.84 9.23 -3.60
N ASP A 231 16.78 8.47 -3.41
CA ASP A 231 15.50 8.53 -4.09
C ASP A 231 14.45 9.38 -3.34
N TYR A 232 14.85 10.00 -2.20
CA TYR A 232 13.95 10.76 -1.34
C TYR A 232 13.81 12.21 -1.77
N ASP A 233 12.56 12.65 -1.88
CA ASP A 233 12.16 14.03 -2.07
C ASP A 233 11.64 14.61 -0.74
N SER A 234 12.43 15.50 -0.11
CA SER A 234 12.12 16.06 1.20
C SER A 234 10.93 17.04 1.16
N ASP A 235 10.69 17.68 0.02
CA ASP A 235 9.61 18.67 -0.11
C ASP A 235 8.25 17.99 -0.13
N LEU A 236 8.16 16.82 -0.75
CA LEU A 236 6.95 16.02 -0.82
C LEU A 236 6.86 14.98 0.31
N GLY A 237 8.00 14.53 0.84
CA GLY A 237 8.08 13.38 1.73
C GLY A 237 7.91 12.08 0.95
N ALA A 238 8.43 12.03 -0.28
CA ALA A 238 8.23 10.93 -1.20
C ALA A 238 9.53 10.18 -1.49
N ASN A 239 9.42 8.86 -1.68
CA ASN A 239 10.48 8.06 -2.28
C ASN A 239 10.09 7.65 -3.70
N LYS A 240 11.05 7.77 -4.63
CA LYS A 240 10.86 7.48 -6.05
C LYS A 240 11.29 6.05 -6.38
N PHE A 241 10.56 5.42 -7.29
CA PHE A 241 10.76 4.01 -7.66
C PHE A 241 10.91 3.85 -9.17
N ASP A 242 11.83 2.97 -9.54
CA ASP A 242 12.08 2.50 -10.90
C ASP A 242 11.53 1.07 -11.03
N ILE A 243 10.60 0.85 -11.95
CA ILE A 243 9.97 -0.46 -12.21
C ILE A 243 11.01 -1.49 -12.66
N SER A 244 12.12 -1.06 -13.28
CA SER A 244 13.21 -1.96 -13.70
C SER A 244 13.89 -2.69 -12.54
N ASN A 245 13.66 -2.26 -11.29
CA ASN A 245 14.12 -2.94 -10.09
C ASN A 245 13.25 -4.14 -9.67
N ALA A 246 12.23 -4.50 -10.48
CA ALA A 246 11.34 -5.62 -10.19
C ALA A 246 12.08 -6.97 -10.20
N VAL A 247 11.77 -7.80 -9.18
CA VAL A 247 12.31 -9.16 -9.06
C VAL A 247 11.19 -10.15 -8.76
N ASP A 248 11.40 -11.39 -9.21
CA ASP A 248 10.51 -12.51 -8.90
C ASP A 248 10.73 -13.05 -7.47
N SER A 249 9.95 -14.05 -7.07
CA SER A 249 10.02 -14.68 -5.75
C SER A 249 11.37 -15.35 -5.46
N THR A 250 12.17 -15.65 -6.49
CA THR A 250 13.53 -16.21 -6.37
C THR A 250 14.62 -15.16 -6.39
N GLY A 251 14.25 -13.88 -6.71
CA GLY A 251 15.17 -12.74 -6.74
C GLY A 251 15.80 -12.45 -8.09
N ASN A 252 15.33 -13.10 -9.16
CA ASN A 252 15.75 -12.78 -10.52
C ASN A 252 15.06 -11.51 -11.01
N ASN A 253 15.79 -10.70 -11.77
CA ASN A 253 15.21 -9.51 -12.38
C ASN A 253 14.08 -9.87 -13.35
N VAL A 254 13.02 -9.09 -13.32
CA VAL A 254 11.87 -9.23 -14.21
C VAL A 254 11.70 -7.93 -14.99
N ASN A 255 11.56 -8.03 -16.30
CA ASN A 255 11.27 -6.88 -17.14
C ASN A 255 9.76 -6.70 -17.29
N LEU A 256 9.22 -5.69 -16.61
CA LEU A 256 7.83 -5.28 -16.72
C LEU A 256 7.74 -4.04 -17.60
N PRO A 257 6.96 -4.04 -18.69
CA PRO A 257 6.79 -2.85 -19.52
C PRO A 257 5.98 -1.75 -18.85
N ASN A 258 5.14 -2.12 -17.90
CA ASN A 258 4.32 -1.21 -17.11
C ASN A 258 3.79 -1.92 -15.87
N ILE A 259 3.21 -1.13 -14.96
CA ILE A 259 2.45 -1.61 -13.81
C ILE A 259 1.11 -0.88 -13.72
N ARG A 260 0.13 -1.45 -13.04
CA ARG A 260 -1.12 -0.79 -12.70
C ARG A 260 -1.39 -0.79 -11.21
N PHE A 261 -0.86 -1.77 -10.49
CA PHE A 261 -1.08 -1.94 -9.06
C PHE A 261 0.21 -1.89 -8.28
N ILE A 262 0.12 -1.35 -7.07
CA ILE A 262 1.18 -1.34 -6.08
C ILE A 262 0.69 -1.95 -4.78
N LYS A 263 1.59 -2.62 -4.07
CA LYS A 263 1.39 -3.03 -2.69
C LYS A 263 2.53 -2.47 -1.86
N ILE A 264 2.20 -1.77 -0.78
CA ILE A 264 3.19 -1.22 0.15
C ILE A 264 3.01 -1.94 1.48
N GLN A 265 4.11 -2.40 2.08
CA GLN A 265 4.09 -3.23 3.26
C GLN A 265 5.15 -2.81 4.26
N THR A 266 4.78 -2.70 5.55
CA THR A 266 5.76 -2.54 6.65
C THR A 266 6.70 -3.75 6.68
N ALA A 267 8.00 -3.50 6.53
CA ALA A 267 8.98 -4.55 6.29
C ALA A 267 9.96 -4.78 7.45
N VAL A 268 10.02 -3.90 8.43
CA VAL A 268 10.88 -4.03 9.62
C VAL A 268 10.11 -4.70 10.74
N PHE A 269 10.63 -5.82 11.23
CA PHE A 269 10.08 -6.51 12.41
C PHE A 269 10.95 -6.22 13.62
N GLN A 270 10.72 -5.06 14.22
CA GLN A 270 11.49 -4.56 15.36
C GLN A 270 10.58 -3.78 16.31
N GLN A 271 10.75 -4.01 17.59
CA GLN A 271 10.27 -3.11 18.62
C GLN A 271 11.38 -2.12 18.97
N ALA A 272 11.23 -0.86 18.61
CA ALA A 272 12.26 0.13 18.70
C ALA A 272 11.70 1.54 18.87
N GLY A 273 12.60 2.45 19.19
CA GLY A 273 12.26 3.85 19.32
C GLY A 273 11.43 4.17 20.56
N TRP A 274 11.06 5.44 20.65
CA TRP A 274 10.27 5.96 21.75
C TRP A 274 8.89 5.30 21.86
N LEU A 275 8.30 4.97 20.70
CA LEU A 275 6.99 4.38 20.62
C LEU A 275 7.01 2.85 20.67
N ASN A 276 8.19 2.24 20.72
CA ASN A 276 8.39 0.78 20.73
C ASN A 276 7.70 0.07 19.55
N GLU A 277 7.66 0.72 18.42
CA GLU A 277 7.03 0.23 17.19
C GLU A 277 7.76 0.78 15.97
N VAL A 278 7.81 0.01 14.89
CA VAL A 278 8.21 0.44 13.55
C VAL A 278 7.02 0.20 12.64
N SER A 279 6.50 1.28 12.07
CA SER A 279 5.32 1.25 11.20
C SER A 279 5.51 2.20 10.02
N THR A 280 5.01 1.79 8.87
CA THR A 280 5.07 2.62 7.66
C THR A 280 3.78 3.42 7.53
N GLU A 281 3.88 4.76 7.54
CA GLU A 281 2.75 5.66 7.29
C GLU A 281 2.88 6.31 5.92
N ILE A 282 1.84 6.15 5.11
CA ILE A 282 1.81 6.59 3.71
C ILE A 282 0.62 7.49 3.44
N ARG A 283 0.75 8.37 2.44
CA ARG A 283 -0.25 9.40 2.11
C ARG A 283 -0.77 9.29 0.68
N GLY A 284 -0.05 8.62 -0.21
CA GLY A 284 -0.42 8.46 -1.60
C GLY A 284 0.70 7.85 -2.43
N ALA A 285 0.41 7.63 -3.70
CA ALA A 285 1.43 7.36 -4.70
C ALA A 285 1.04 8.05 -6.01
N LYS A 286 2.05 8.40 -6.82
CA LYS A 286 1.90 9.22 -8.00
C LYS A 286 2.74 8.67 -9.15
N ASP A 287 2.16 8.59 -10.34
CA ASP A 287 2.88 8.44 -11.60
C ASP A 287 3.64 9.73 -11.92
N LEU A 288 4.93 9.62 -12.18
CA LEU A 288 5.80 10.78 -12.46
C LEU A 288 5.70 11.28 -13.91
N ARG A 289 4.95 10.59 -14.77
CA ARG A 289 4.82 10.89 -16.20
C ARG A 289 3.44 11.41 -16.62
N ASN A 290 2.43 11.31 -15.74
CA ASN A 290 1.06 11.72 -16.07
C ASN A 290 0.70 13.16 -15.66
#